data_00da7e8f4d8a326a855447d52a8ee904
#
_entry.id   00da7e8f4d8a326a855447d52a8ee904
#
_cell.length_a   1.000
_cell.length_b   1.000
_cell.length_c   1.000
_cell.angle_alpha   90.00
_cell.angle_beta   90.00
_cell.angle_gamma   90.00
#
_symmetry.space_group_name_H-M   'P 1'
#
loop_
_entity.id
_entity.type
_entity.pdbx_description
1 polymer ?
#
loop_
_entity_poly.entity_id
_entity_poly.type
_entity_poly.pdbx_seq_one_letter_code
_entity_poly.pdbx_strand_id
1 'polypeptide(L)'
;MRIDSLIISNFRGIENSEIRNAGDTIIIAGQNGSGKSCIFDAIRLLKSVYGGYHQNKWQNWFGEFQVNSNSRGEELKGFFNDPSRPVHISCFFKLRDDEKAFISEHAADLLEESIWRMLLPEAFQWGGFRMAMFAAQFRERAPEVKRQVYDQLPALLSELQQEKIIGHVEVQPGASLQIGTSRLLSTMFSNFRPKDLGVIDYHGAQRHYGREMVQGINLSLDQNSQSYSQHALYNYSNKYANVKSEMASSFVKELLSEKAGMDNAAASGLIETLKELFITFFPGKEFIGPRPTKDGRLEFPVKTGNGNLHDLDELSADEKEIFYGYLRIRSSAPKNSIILLDEPELHLNPRLIRNLPEFYRKHLGQALNNQIWLVTHSDALLREAVGKPGFSVFHMSPCGADTKHGQLKELRASEDLDIAMADLVGDLAAYRPNGTAILFEGGGDSDFDQSIVARLFPKEVSGINLLSGSNKTRVEALHDVLNRAYSKGDLPIRFFAIVDRDTDTTITTKGLRRYSWDVYHIENYLLEARFVCDVINSLEPNRRLAPEAALDYLRESARKVVPKLLRHRMRSYVMTLPPSSIQS
;
A
#
# COMPACT_ATOMS: atom_id res chain seq x y z
N MET A 1 -21.85 -0.99 1.52
CA MET A 1 -21.55 -0.29 0.25
C MET A 1 -20.31 -0.90 -0.40
N ARG A 2 -20.29 -0.99 -1.74
CA ARG A 2 -19.11 -1.44 -2.50
C ARG A 2 -18.99 -0.68 -3.82
N ILE A 3 -17.79 -0.55 -4.33
CA ILE A 3 -17.53 -0.10 -5.69
C ILE A 3 -17.69 -1.29 -6.64
N ASP A 4 -18.56 -1.18 -7.63
CA ASP A 4 -18.74 -2.17 -8.69
C ASP A 4 -17.82 -1.88 -9.87
N SER A 5 -17.72 -0.62 -10.27
CA SER A 5 -16.87 -0.20 -11.38
C SER A 5 -16.31 1.20 -11.13
N LEU A 6 -15.09 1.45 -11.61
CA LEU A 6 -14.38 2.71 -11.47
C LEU A 6 -13.72 3.06 -12.80
N ILE A 7 -13.96 4.27 -13.29
CA ILE A 7 -13.37 4.82 -14.51
C ILE A 7 -12.69 6.12 -14.17
N ILE A 8 -11.42 6.25 -14.51
CA ILE A 8 -10.61 7.45 -14.27
C ILE A 8 -9.89 7.81 -15.57
N SER A 9 -10.02 9.05 -16.00
CA SER A 9 -9.31 9.57 -17.16
C SER A 9 -8.64 10.88 -16.83
N ASN A 10 -7.40 11.03 -17.27
CA ASN A 10 -6.59 12.24 -17.19
C ASN A 10 -6.39 12.81 -15.77
N PHE A 11 -6.30 11.95 -14.76
CA PHE A 11 -6.17 12.37 -13.36
C PHE A 11 -4.79 12.06 -12.79
N ARG A 12 -3.98 13.08 -12.53
CA ARG A 12 -2.64 12.98 -11.94
C ARG A 12 -1.74 12.00 -12.73
N GLY A 13 -1.26 10.93 -12.10
CA GLY A 13 -0.48 9.87 -12.75
C GLY A 13 -1.30 8.91 -13.63
N ILE A 14 -2.59 9.16 -13.80
CA ILE A 14 -3.49 8.30 -14.59
C ILE A 14 -3.88 8.98 -15.88
N GLU A 15 -3.52 8.37 -17.01
CA GLU A 15 -4.01 8.75 -18.33
C GLU A 15 -5.40 8.18 -18.58
N ASN A 16 -5.55 6.86 -18.42
CA ASN A 16 -6.81 6.16 -18.50
C ASN A 16 -6.75 4.83 -17.72
N SER A 17 -7.72 4.62 -16.83
CA SER A 17 -7.83 3.40 -16.01
C SER A 17 -9.27 3.02 -15.82
N GLU A 18 -9.58 1.74 -16.00
CA GLU A 18 -10.92 1.20 -15.82
C GLU A 18 -10.87 -0.11 -15.06
N ILE A 19 -11.72 -0.23 -14.03
CA ILE A 19 -12.01 -1.47 -13.31
C ILE A 19 -13.50 -1.74 -13.45
N ARG A 20 -13.85 -2.93 -13.96
CA ARG A 20 -15.23 -3.39 -14.10
C ARG A 20 -15.47 -4.61 -13.22
N ASN A 21 -16.67 -4.70 -12.65
CA ASN A 21 -17.08 -5.83 -11.81
C ASN A 21 -16.08 -6.11 -10.69
N ALA A 22 -15.67 -5.07 -9.98
CA ALA A 22 -14.70 -5.17 -8.89
C ALA A 22 -15.14 -6.20 -7.85
N GLY A 23 -14.25 -7.12 -7.49
CA GLY A 23 -14.46 -8.15 -6.48
C GLY A 23 -14.56 -7.59 -5.05
N ASP A 24 -14.53 -8.47 -4.06
CA ASP A 24 -14.55 -8.06 -2.65
C ASP A 24 -13.14 -7.68 -2.14
N THR A 25 -12.09 -8.24 -2.74
CA THR A 25 -10.70 -7.87 -2.42
C THR A 25 -9.97 -7.55 -3.73
N ILE A 26 -9.59 -6.30 -3.88
CA ILE A 26 -8.92 -5.76 -5.06
C ILE A 26 -7.47 -5.44 -4.72
N ILE A 27 -6.54 -5.90 -5.53
CA ILE A 27 -5.12 -5.61 -5.38
C ILE A 27 -4.63 -4.94 -6.66
N ILE A 28 -4.01 -3.78 -6.52
CA ILE A 28 -3.43 -3.02 -7.62
C ILE A 28 -1.92 -2.96 -7.39
N ALA A 29 -1.18 -3.66 -8.24
CA ALA A 29 0.28 -3.69 -8.20
C ALA A 29 0.88 -2.93 -9.39
N GLY A 30 2.10 -2.45 -9.25
CA GLY A 30 2.82 -1.74 -10.33
C GLY A 30 4.05 -1.03 -9.78
N GLN A 31 4.88 -0.50 -10.69
CA GLN A 31 6.08 0.25 -10.35
C GLN A 31 5.77 1.53 -9.57
N ASN A 32 6.79 2.08 -8.88
CA ASN A 32 6.70 3.42 -8.30
C ASN A 32 6.45 4.45 -9.41
N GLY A 33 5.53 5.38 -9.15
CA GLY A 33 5.16 6.40 -10.14
C GLY A 33 4.14 5.93 -11.21
N SER A 34 3.68 4.67 -11.23
CA SER A 34 2.67 4.21 -12.18
C SER A 34 1.26 4.81 -11.97
N GLY A 35 1.04 5.55 -10.89
CA GLY A 35 -0.26 6.16 -10.59
C GLY A 35 -1.17 5.35 -9.67
N LYS A 36 -0.71 4.26 -9.05
CA LYS A 36 -1.52 3.38 -8.17
C LYS A 36 -2.27 4.13 -7.08
N SER A 37 -1.56 4.93 -6.28
CA SER A 37 -2.18 5.70 -5.18
C SER A 37 -3.14 6.78 -5.70
N CYS A 38 -2.98 7.22 -6.96
CA CYS A 38 -3.92 8.16 -7.60
C CYS A 38 -5.33 7.56 -7.77
N ILE A 39 -5.46 6.23 -7.83
CA ILE A 39 -6.76 5.56 -7.81
C ILE A 39 -7.49 5.83 -6.49
N PHE A 40 -6.78 5.73 -5.36
CA PHE A 40 -7.36 6.07 -4.06
C PHE A 40 -7.67 7.57 -3.94
N ASP A 41 -6.81 8.42 -4.50
CA ASP A 41 -7.06 9.87 -4.53
C ASP A 41 -8.33 10.21 -5.31
N ALA A 42 -8.61 9.52 -6.42
CA ALA A 42 -9.83 9.70 -7.19
C ALA A 42 -11.08 9.29 -6.37
N ILE A 43 -11.04 8.17 -5.67
CA ILE A 43 -12.14 7.72 -4.78
C ILE A 43 -12.34 8.70 -3.62
N ARG A 44 -11.25 9.17 -2.99
CA ARG A 44 -11.27 10.16 -1.90
C ARG A 44 -11.84 11.49 -2.36
N LEU A 45 -11.44 11.96 -3.55
CA LEU A 45 -11.99 13.17 -4.16
C LEU A 45 -13.49 13.04 -4.35
N LEU A 46 -13.95 11.96 -4.98
CA LEU A 46 -15.37 11.72 -5.24
C LEU A 46 -16.17 11.71 -3.94
N LYS A 47 -15.73 10.98 -2.91
CA LYS A 47 -16.38 11.00 -1.60
C LYS A 47 -16.42 12.41 -1.00
N SER A 48 -15.33 13.16 -1.09
CA SER A 48 -15.22 14.50 -0.51
C SER A 48 -16.19 15.48 -1.16
N VAL A 49 -16.37 15.41 -2.47
CA VAL A 49 -17.26 16.33 -3.19
C VAL A 49 -18.74 16.04 -2.94
N TYR A 50 -19.13 14.78 -2.86
CA TYR A 50 -20.52 14.42 -2.56
C TYR A 50 -20.88 14.58 -1.08
N GLY A 51 -19.91 14.42 -0.17
CA GLY A 51 -20.15 14.43 1.26
C GLY A 51 -20.51 15.77 1.87
N GLY A 52 -20.58 16.87 1.08
CA GLY A 52 -20.91 18.21 1.58
C GLY A 52 -20.00 18.63 2.74
N TYR A 53 -18.82 18.09 2.80
CA TYR A 53 -17.90 18.31 3.91
C TYR A 53 -17.48 19.76 3.97
N HIS A 54 -17.43 20.30 5.20
CA HIS A 54 -16.93 21.62 5.48
C HIS A 54 -15.64 21.92 4.72
N GLN A 55 -15.47 23.19 4.42
CA GLN A 55 -14.27 23.78 3.84
C GLN A 55 -12.97 23.20 4.41
N ASN A 56 -12.95 22.85 5.70
CA ASN A 56 -11.77 22.29 6.36
C ASN A 56 -11.35 20.90 5.83
N LYS A 57 -12.26 20.04 5.36
CA LYS A 57 -11.88 18.73 4.79
C LYS A 57 -11.33 18.85 3.38
N TRP A 58 -11.95 19.68 2.58
CA TRP A 58 -11.42 20.06 1.29
C TRP A 58 -10.04 20.69 1.42
N GLN A 59 -9.88 21.64 2.35
CA GLN A 59 -8.60 22.29 2.63
C GLN A 59 -7.53 21.27 3.05
N ASN A 60 -7.84 20.29 3.90
CA ASN A 60 -6.89 19.27 4.29
C ASN A 60 -6.48 18.38 3.12
N TRP A 61 -7.43 17.92 2.31
CA TRP A 61 -7.13 17.08 1.15
C TRP A 61 -6.37 17.87 0.07
N PHE A 62 -6.81 19.09 -0.24
CA PHE A 62 -6.09 19.98 -1.15
C PHE A 62 -4.76 20.46 -0.57
N GLY A 63 -4.64 20.60 0.74
CA GLY A 63 -3.40 20.92 1.44
C GLY A 63 -2.34 19.82 1.32
N GLU A 64 -2.73 18.55 1.35
CA GLU A 64 -1.86 17.40 1.06
C GLU A 64 -1.20 17.53 -0.33
N PHE A 65 -1.93 18.05 -1.30
CA PHE A 65 -1.45 18.26 -2.67
C PHE A 65 -0.99 19.68 -2.96
N GLN A 66 -0.91 20.53 -1.94
CA GLN A 66 -0.56 21.97 -2.08
C GLN A 66 -1.46 22.76 -3.06
N VAL A 67 -2.73 22.36 -3.15
CA VAL A 67 -3.72 23.00 -4.01
C VAL A 67 -4.74 23.74 -3.14
N ASN A 68 -5.11 24.96 -3.53
CA ASN A 68 -6.15 25.74 -2.86
C ASN A 68 -7.53 25.44 -3.47
N SER A 69 -8.51 25.08 -2.62
CA SER A 69 -9.87 24.73 -3.07
C SER A 69 -10.64 25.86 -3.76
N ASN A 70 -10.27 27.10 -3.49
CA ASN A 70 -10.89 28.28 -4.11
C ASN A 70 -10.21 28.69 -5.41
N SER A 71 -9.19 27.94 -5.82
CA SER A 71 -8.39 28.27 -6.98
C SER A 71 -9.10 27.92 -8.28
N ARG A 72 -9.04 28.83 -9.21
CA ARG A 72 -9.52 28.64 -10.58
C ARG A 72 -8.33 28.49 -11.53
N GLY A 73 -8.40 27.52 -12.41
CA GLY A 73 -7.48 27.42 -13.55
C GLY A 73 -6.09 26.89 -13.20
N GLU A 74 -5.09 27.75 -13.05
CA GLU A 74 -3.69 27.32 -12.95
C GLU A 74 -3.35 26.47 -11.71
N GLU A 75 -4.03 26.69 -10.60
CA GLU A 75 -3.75 25.98 -9.35
C GLU A 75 -4.30 24.56 -9.34
N LEU A 76 -5.27 24.22 -10.19
CA LEU A 76 -5.76 22.85 -10.37
C LEU A 76 -4.88 22.02 -11.33
N LYS A 77 -3.78 22.58 -11.87
CA LYS A 77 -2.89 21.85 -12.79
C LYS A 77 -2.40 20.53 -12.24
N GLY A 78 -2.21 20.41 -10.92
CA GLY A 78 -1.80 19.17 -10.25
C GLY A 78 -2.81 18.02 -10.32
N PHE A 79 -4.05 18.27 -10.75
CA PHE A 79 -5.06 17.23 -10.98
C PHE A 79 -4.99 16.61 -12.36
N PHE A 80 -4.42 17.29 -13.32
CA PHE A 80 -4.39 16.84 -14.71
C PHE A 80 -3.14 16.02 -14.99
N ASN A 81 -3.31 14.91 -15.70
CA ASN A 81 -2.20 14.24 -16.36
C ASN A 81 -1.73 15.08 -17.57
N ASP A 82 -2.68 15.45 -18.42
CA ASP A 82 -2.52 16.37 -19.54
C ASP A 82 -3.39 17.61 -19.29
N PRO A 83 -2.79 18.82 -19.08
CA PRO A 83 -3.55 20.04 -18.81
C PRO A 83 -4.48 20.52 -19.93
N SER A 84 -4.35 19.96 -21.13
CA SER A 84 -5.21 20.31 -22.28
C SER A 84 -6.52 19.53 -22.33
N ARG A 85 -6.65 18.47 -21.54
CA ARG A 85 -7.78 17.53 -21.54
C ARG A 85 -8.54 17.59 -20.22
N PRO A 86 -9.86 17.31 -20.20
CA PRO A 86 -10.62 17.25 -18.96
C PRO A 86 -10.25 16.04 -18.12
N VAL A 87 -10.38 16.18 -16.80
CA VAL A 87 -10.36 15.05 -15.85
C VAL A 87 -11.76 14.48 -15.73
N HIS A 88 -11.90 13.16 -15.83
CA HIS A 88 -13.16 12.45 -15.56
C HIS A 88 -12.95 11.35 -14.54
N ILE A 89 -13.80 11.32 -13.52
CA ILE A 89 -13.84 10.25 -12.52
C ILE A 89 -15.30 9.79 -12.40
N SER A 90 -15.56 8.52 -12.70
CA SER A 90 -16.88 7.90 -12.54
C SER A 90 -16.77 6.65 -11.70
N CYS A 91 -17.54 6.57 -10.63
CA CYS A 91 -17.58 5.44 -9.72
C CYS A 91 -19.01 4.93 -9.58
N PHE A 92 -19.18 3.64 -9.77
CA PHE A 92 -20.47 2.95 -9.68
C PHE A 92 -20.54 2.19 -8.36
N PHE A 93 -21.43 2.62 -7.48
CA PHE A 93 -21.61 2.02 -6.16
C PHE A 93 -22.79 1.05 -6.16
N LYS A 94 -22.65 -0.04 -5.40
CA LYS A 94 -23.74 -0.93 -5.01
C LYS A 94 -23.91 -0.92 -3.51
N LEU A 95 -25.15 -0.81 -3.04
CA LEU A 95 -25.49 -0.92 -1.63
C LEU A 95 -25.80 -2.36 -1.27
N ARG A 96 -25.53 -2.73 -0.04
CA ARG A 96 -25.98 -3.99 0.56
C ARG A 96 -27.44 -3.88 0.97
N ASP A 97 -28.12 -5.02 1.12
CA ASP A 97 -29.56 -5.03 1.40
C ASP A 97 -29.89 -4.44 2.78
N ASP A 98 -29.04 -4.68 3.78
CA ASP A 98 -29.19 -4.08 5.11
C ASP A 98 -29.01 -2.56 5.11
N GLU A 99 -28.08 -2.02 4.29
CA GLU A 99 -27.93 -0.58 4.09
C GLU A 99 -29.15 0.02 3.39
N LYS A 100 -29.67 -0.65 2.35
CA LYS A 100 -30.87 -0.20 1.66
C LYS A 100 -32.09 -0.16 2.59
N ALA A 101 -32.25 -1.19 3.42
CA ALA A 101 -33.32 -1.26 4.42
C ALA A 101 -33.18 -0.10 5.44
N PHE A 102 -32.00 0.11 5.98
CA PHE A 102 -31.73 1.19 6.93
C PHE A 102 -32.01 2.57 6.31
N ILE A 103 -31.50 2.83 5.09
CA ILE A 103 -31.74 4.10 4.40
C ILE A 103 -33.23 4.29 4.12
N SER A 104 -33.95 3.24 3.70
CA SER A 104 -35.39 3.32 3.43
C SER A 104 -36.18 3.71 4.68
N GLU A 105 -35.84 3.13 5.84
CA GLU A 105 -36.49 3.40 7.12
C GLU A 105 -36.19 4.80 7.64
N HIS A 106 -34.92 5.27 7.48
CA HIS A 106 -34.45 6.53 8.06
C HIS A 106 -34.17 7.64 7.02
N ALA A 107 -34.72 7.52 5.80
CA ALA A 107 -34.44 8.40 4.67
C ALA A 107 -34.66 9.89 4.99
N ALA A 108 -35.78 10.23 5.64
CA ALA A 108 -36.11 11.59 6.00
C ALA A 108 -35.13 12.17 7.03
N ASP A 109 -34.80 11.39 8.06
CA ASP A 109 -33.89 11.83 9.14
C ASP A 109 -32.44 12.02 8.62
N LEU A 110 -31.97 11.08 7.77
CA LEU A 110 -30.65 11.17 7.14
C LEU A 110 -30.54 12.38 6.22
N LEU A 111 -31.59 12.64 5.45
CA LEU A 111 -31.65 13.79 4.56
C LEU A 111 -31.73 15.09 5.35
N GLU A 112 -32.53 15.15 6.42
CA GLU A 112 -32.63 16.29 7.32
C GLU A 112 -31.26 16.62 7.95
N GLU A 113 -30.57 15.62 8.48
CA GLU A 113 -29.22 15.79 9.03
C GLU A 113 -28.23 16.31 7.98
N SER A 114 -28.30 15.79 6.76
CA SER A 114 -27.47 16.22 5.63
C SER A 114 -27.70 17.69 5.28
N ILE A 115 -28.96 18.11 5.20
CA ILE A 115 -29.36 19.48 4.90
C ILE A 115 -28.90 20.42 6.04
N TRP A 116 -29.11 20.03 7.30
CA TRP A 116 -28.65 20.80 8.45
C TRP A 116 -27.13 21.01 8.45
N ARG A 117 -26.36 19.97 8.14
CA ARG A 117 -24.90 20.06 8.02
C ARG A 117 -24.44 21.02 6.92
N MET A 118 -25.24 21.17 5.87
CA MET A 118 -24.99 22.09 4.77
C MET A 118 -25.33 23.54 5.15
N LEU A 119 -26.47 23.74 5.84
CA LEU A 119 -26.99 25.07 6.19
C LEU A 119 -26.33 25.69 7.41
N LEU A 120 -25.97 24.89 8.41
CA LEU A 120 -25.37 25.33 9.67
C LEU A 120 -24.12 24.49 10.01
N PRO A 121 -23.13 24.54 9.18
CA PRO A 121 -21.92 23.78 9.35
C PRO A 121 -21.22 24.00 10.70
N GLU A 122 -21.20 25.20 11.23
CA GLU A 122 -20.53 25.52 12.48
C GLU A 122 -21.14 24.79 13.68
N ALA A 123 -22.45 24.49 13.63
CA ALA A 123 -23.14 23.78 14.70
C ALA A 123 -22.65 22.33 14.87
N PHE A 124 -22.11 21.73 13.80
CA PHE A 124 -21.63 20.34 13.79
C PHE A 124 -20.10 20.20 13.98
N GLN A 125 -19.36 21.29 14.02
CA GLN A 125 -17.88 21.25 14.13
C GLN A 125 -17.36 20.79 15.49
N TRP A 126 -18.11 20.99 16.58
CA TRP A 126 -17.57 20.96 17.94
C TRP A 126 -18.34 20.07 18.94
N GLY A 127 -19.22 19.20 18.46
CA GLY A 127 -20.02 18.31 19.33
C GLY A 127 -21.24 18.97 20.00
N GLY A 128 -21.95 18.20 20.83
CA GLY A 128 -23.26 18.56 21.35
C GLY A 128 -23.40 19.89 22.12
N PHE A 129 -22.34 20.38 22.73
CA PHE A 129 -22.39 21.65 23.48
C PHE A 129 -22.66 22.87 22.57
N ARG A 130 -22.09 22.90 21.37
CA ARG A 130 -22.32 24.01 20.43
C ARG A 130 -23.67 23.94 19.73
N MET A 131 -24.25 22.77 19.56
CA MET A 131 -25.61 22.65 19.05
C MET A 131 -26.61 23.48 19.88
N ALA A 132 -26.48 23.53 21.22
CA ALA A 132 -27.31 24.36 22.06
C ALA A 132 -27.17 25.86 21.79
N MET A 133 -25.97 26.33 21.40
CA MET A 133 -25.74 27.74 21.03
C MET A 133 -26.45 28.16 19.75
N PHE A 134 -26.71 27.23 18.84
CA PHE A 134 -27.39 27.48 17.57
C PHE A 134 -28.91 27.20 17.62
N ALA A 135 -29.49 26.94 18.79
CA ALA A 135 -30.91 26.60 18.95
C ALA A 135 -31.90 27.60 18.32
N ALA A 136 -31.56 28.88 18.31
CA ALA A 136 -32.38 29.93 17.68
C ALA A 136 -32.36 29.77 16.14
N GLN A 137 -31.18 29.59 15.56
CA GLN A 137 -30.98 29.41 14.12
C GLN A 137 -31.62 28.11 13.61
N PHE A 138 -31.56 27.03 14.41
CA PHE A 138 -32.27 25.79 14.10
C PHE A 138 -33.79 26.01 14.03
N ARG A 139 -34.35 26.77 15.00
CA ARG A 139 -35.80 27.09 14.99
C ARG A 139 -36.21 27.94 13.81
N GLU A 140 -35.43 28.96 13.47
CA GLU A 140 -35.69 29.88 12.36
C GLU A 140 -35.68 29.16 11.01
N ARG A 141 -34.70 28.26 10.78
CA ARG A 141 -34.54 27.56 9.50
C ARG A 141 -35.27 26.22 9.39
N ALA A 142 -35.87 25.73 10.49
CA ALA A 142 -36.59 24.45 10.48
C ALA A 142 -37.70 24.32 9.38
N PRO A 143 -38.50 25.37 9.08
CA PRO A 143 -39.46 25.29 8.00
C PRO A 143 -38.84 25.12 6.61
N GLU A 144 -37.69 25.77 6.38
CA GLU A 144 -36.93 25.64 5.14
C GLU A 144 -36.37 24.23 4.99
N VAL A 145 -35.76 23.68 6.04
CA VAL A 145 -35.23 22.33 6.06
C VAL A 145 -36.32 21.28 5.79
N LYS A 146 -37.47 21.38 6.47
CA LYS A 146 -38.59 20.49 6.24
C LYS A 146 -39.11 20.51 4.79
N ARG A 147 -39.16 21.70 4.19
CA ARG A 147 -39.53 21.84 2.76
C ARG A 147 -38.50 21.16 1.88
N GLN A 148 -37.19 21.41 2.12
CA GLN A 148 -36.14 20.77 1.33
C GLN A 148 -36.14 19.24 1.47
N VAL A 149 -36.41 18.70 2.67
CA VAL A 149 -36.56 17.25 2.89
C VAL A 149 -37.74 16.73 2.04
N TYR A 150 -38.89 17.38 2.13
CA TYR A 150 -40.07 16.98 1.35
C TYR A 150 -39.80 16.98 -0.17
N ASP A 151 -39.11 18.00 -0.68
CA ASP A 151 -38.82 18.15 -2.11
C ASP A 151 -37.78 17.13 -2.60
N GLN A 152 -36.82 16.72 -1.74
CA GLN A 152 -35.70 15.87 -2.14
C GLN A 152 -35.89 14.38 -1.81
N LEU A 153 -36.79 14.04 -0.87
CA LEU A 153 -37.01 12.67 -0.43
C LEU A 153 -37.46 11.72 -1.56
N PRO A 154 -38.37 12.10 -2.49
CA PRO A 154 -38.75 11.23 -3.59
C PRO A 154 -37.59 10.87 -4.52
N ALA A 155 -36.70 11.82 -4.78
CA ALA A 155 -35.51 11.60 -5.60
C ALA A 155 -34.54 10.63 -4.92
N LEU A 156 -34.30 10.79 -3.61
CA LEU A 156 -33.44 9.89 -2.82
C LEU A 156 -34.00 8.45 -2.85
N LEU A 157 -35.32 8.27 -2.61
CA LEU A 157 -35.96 6.95 -2.61
C LEU A 157 -35.94 6.33 -4.01
N SER A 158 -36.07 7.13 -5.07
CA SER A 158 -35.98 6.65 -6.46
C SER A 158 -34.56 6.16 -6.79
N GLU A 159 -33.51 6.91 -6.37
CA GLU A 159 -32.13 6.49 -6.53
C GLU A 159 -31.83 5.19 -5.75
N LEU A 160 -32.41 5.01 -4.57
CA LEU A 160 -32.22 3.82 -3.72
C LEU A 160 -32.71 2.52 -4.41
N GLN A 161 -33.66 2.61 -5.33
CA GLN A 161 -34.15 1.46 -6.10
C GLN A 161 -33.23 1.07 -7.25
N GLN A 162 -32.28 1.90 -7.61
CA GLN A 162 -31.33 1.59 -8.67
C GLN A 162 -30.37 0.49 -8.23
N GLU A 163 -30.00 -0.38 -9.17
CA GLU A 163 -28.99 -1.41 -8.92
C GLU A 163 -27.61 -0.81 -8.65
N LYS A 164 -27.26 0.26 -9.39
CA LYS A 164 -25.99 0.95 -9.29
C LYS A 164 -26.22 2.45 -9.18
N ILE A 165 -25.52 3.08 -8.25
CA ILE A 165 -25.57 4.52 -8.02
C ILE A 165 -24.28 5.11 -8.60
N ILE A 166 -24.41 6.13 -9.42
CA ILE A 166 -23.29 6.73 -10.15
C ILE A 166 -22.82 7.99 -9.43
N GLY A 167 -21.56 7.99 -8.99
CA GLY A 167 -20.83 9.19 -8.60
C GLY A 167 -19.96 9.65 -9.75
N HIS A 168 -20.05 10.93 -10.13
CA HIS A 168 -19.31 11.51 -11.24
C HIS A 168 -18.68 12.85 -10.85
N VAL A 169 -17.42 13.03 -11.22
CA VAL A 169 -16.66 14.28 -11.04
C VAL A 169 -15.92 14.59 -12.34
N GLU A 170 -16.04 15.83 -12.78
CA GLU A 170 -15.37 16.34 -13.97
C GLU A 170 -14.65 17.65 -13.63
N VAL A 171 -13.45 17.83 -14.16
CA VAL A 171 -12.69 19.08 -14.07
C VAL A 171 -12.26 19.47 -15.48
N GLN A 172 -12.82 20.56 -15.99
CA GLN A 172 -12.41 21.13 -17.28
C GLN A 172 -11.15 22.00 -17.12
N PRO A 173 -10.25 22.03 -18.11
CA PRO A 173 -9.11 22.93 -18.11
C PRO A 173 -9.56 24.38 -17.89
N GLY A 174 -8.99 25.06 -16.91
CA GLY A 174 -9.31 26.45 -16.57
C GLY A 174 -10.68 26.71 -15.93
N ALA A 175 -11.46 25.65 -15.66
CA ALA A 175 -12.79 25.75 -15.04
C ALA A 175 -12.83 25.19 -13.62
N SER A 176 -13.94 25.42 -12.92
CA SER A 176 -14.21 24.81 -11.63
C SER A 176 -14.63 23.33 -11.78
N LEU A 177 -14.49 22.61 -10.70
CA LEU A 177 -14.90 21.22 -10.57
C LEU A 177 -16.42 21.10 -10.72
N GLN A 178 -16.87 20.17 -11.58
CA GLN A 178 -18.27 19.84 -11.80
C GLN A 178 -18.59 18.49 -11.15
N ILE A 179 -19.74 18.40 -10.50
CA ILE A 179 -20.16 17.21 -9.74
C ILE A 179 -21.49 16.73 -10.31
N GLY A 180 -21.59 15.42 -10.56
CA GLY A 180 -22.87 14.80 -10.90
C GLY A 180 -23.89 14.91 -9.75
N THR A 181 -25.17 14.94 -10.09
CA THR A 181 -26.22 15.02 -9.07
C THR A 181 -26.62 13.63 -8.59
N SER A 182 -26.38 13.35 -7.30
CA SER A 182 -26.95 12.19 -6.60
C SER A 182 -27.30 12.57 -5.17
N ARG A 183 -28.58 12.52 -4.85
CA ARG A 183 -29.08 12.80 -3.49
C ARG A 183 -28.69 11.70 -2.52
N LEU A 184 -28.74 10.48 -2.98
CA LEU A 184 -28.39 9.32 -2.18
C LEU A 184 -26.90 9.35 -1.77
N LEU A 185 -25.96 9.56 -2.72
CA LEU A 185 -24.54 9.66 -2.40
C LEU A 185 -24.26 10.86 -1.49
N SER A 186 -24.85 12.02 -1.76
CA SER A 186 -24.69 13.20 -0.91
C SER A 186 -25.16 12.93 0.51
N THR A 187 -26.31 12.28 0.69
CA THR A 187 -26.85 11.93 2.00
C THR A 187 -25.98 10.90 2.70
N MET A 188 -25.58 9.83 2.02
CA MET A 188 -24.72 8.78 2.61
C MET A 188 -23.36 9.29 3.02
N PHE A 189 -22.70 10.07 2.16
CA PHE A 189 -21.34 10.54 2.43
C PHE A 189 -21.27 11.71 3.41
N SER A 190 -22.35 12.45 3.61
CA SER A 190 -22.44 13.49 4.65
C SER A 190 -22.77 12.92 6.04
N ASN A 191 -23.39 11.74 6.11
CA ASN A 191 -23.71 11.05 7.35
C ASN A 191 -22.66 10.00 7.69
N PHE A 192 -22.00 10.12 8.85
CA PHE A 192 -21.04 9.14 9.32
C PHE A 192 -21.68 8.22 10.35
N ARG A 193 -22.14 7.06 9.91
CA ARG A 193 -22.80 6.03 10.74
C ARG A 193 -22.20 4.65 10.43
N PRO A 194 -20.94 4.39 10.80
CA PRO A 194 -20.20 3.18 10.37
C PRO A 194 -20.83 1.86 10.85
N LYS A 195 -21.72 1.91 11.84
CA LYS A 195 -22.47 0.73 12.32
C LYS A 195 -23.67 0.40 11.43
N ASP A 196 -24.22 1.38 10.73
CA ASP A 196 -25.45 1.26 9.94
C ASP A 196 -25.17 1.40 8.45
N LEU A 197 -24.29 2.31 8.07
CA LEU A 197 -23.89 2.61 6.70
C LEU A 197 -22.40 2.39 6.52
N GLY A 198 -22.01 1.75 5.44
CA GLY A 198 -20.60 1.57 5.09
C GLY A 198 -19.88 2.91 4.86
N VAL A 199 -18.64 2.99 5.31
CA VAL A 199 -17.79 4.15 5.13
C VAL A 199 -16.70 3.87 4.10
N ILE A 200 -16.10 4.91 3.52
CA ILE A 200 -14.84 4.81 2.80
C ILE A 200 -13.74 5.23 3.77
N ASP A 201 -12.87 4.31 4.12
CA ASP A 201 -11.77 4.53 5.06
C ASP A 201 -10.42 4.32 4.38
N TYR A 202 -9.56 5.34 4.43
CA TYR A 202 -8.26 5.36 3.79
C TYR A 202 -7.13 5.24 4.79
N HIS A 203 -6.23 4.32 4.56
CA HIS A 203 -5.01 4.09 5.32
C HIS A 203 -3.79 4.26 4.40
N GLY A 204 -3.09 5.36 4.55
CA GLY A 204 -1.90 5.68 3.75
C GLY A 204 -0.69 4.85 4.15
N ALA A 205 0.38 4.91 3.35
CA ALA A 205 1.61 4.15 3.53
C ALA A 205 2.36 4.50 4.84
N GLN A 206 2.35 5.76 5.25
CA GLN A 206 2.99 6.19 6.49
C GLN A 206 2.05 6.01 7.68
N ARG A 207 2.35 5.05 8.56
CA ARG A 207 1.60 4.76 9.78
C ARG A 207 2.51 4.88 10.98
N HIS A 208 2.00 5.46 12.05
CA HIS A 208 2.77 5.68 13.26
C HIS A 208 2.03 5.13 14.48
N TYR A 209 2.67 4.21 15.20
CA TYR A 209 2.12 3.56 16.39
C TYR A 209 2.89 4.02 17.62
N GLY A 210 2.26 4.92 18.41
CA GLY A 210 2.80 5.38 19.68
C GLY A 210 2.61 4.37 20.81
N ARG A 211 3.37 4.53 21.91
CA ARG A 211 3.08 3.84 23.16
C ARG A 211 1.82 4.42 23.80
N GLU A 212 0.97 3.55 24.33
CA GLU A 212 -0.29 3.93 24.96
C GLU A 212 -0.48 3.26 26.32
N MET A 213 -0.71 4.07 27.37
CA MET A 213 -1.08 3.56 28.70
C MET A 213 -2.59 3.66 28.89
N VAL A 214 -3.26 2.53 29.09
CA VAL A 214 -4.70 2.48 29.33
C VAL A 214 -4.95 2.69 30.84
N GLN A 215 -5.30 3.91 31.22
CA GLN A 215 -5.56 4.31 32.62
C GLN A 215 -7.03 4.18 33.02
N GLY A 216 -7.92 3.97 32.07
CA GLY A 216 -9.37 3.82 32.31
C GLY A 216 -10.08 3.31 31.07
N ILE A 217 -11.26 2.74 31.27
CA ILE A 217 -12.10 2.22 30.19
C ILE A 217 -13.25 3.19 29.96
N ASN A 218 -13.29 3.80 28.80
CA ASN A 218 -14.39 4.64 28.38
C ASN A 218 -15.37 3.82 27.52
N LEU A 219 -16.47 3.41 28.12
CA LEU A 219 -17.51 2.64 27.42
C LEU A 219 -18.32 3.50 26.42
N SER A 220 -18.20 4.83 26.50
CA SER A 220 -18.88 5.77 25.59
C SER A 220 -18.01 6.23 24.43
N LEU A 221 -16.91 5.52 24.10
CA LEU A 221 -16.02 5.85 22.96
C LEU A 221 -16.78 5.94 21.61
N ASP A 222 -17.94 5.31 21.51
CA ASP A 222 -18.82 5.44 20.34
C ASP A 222 -19.32 6.86 20.07
N GLN A 223 -19.32 7.73 21.09
CA GLN A 223 -19.72 9.15 20.92
C GLN A 223 -18.61 9.99 20.25
N ASN A 224 -17.37 9.50 20.21
CA ASN A 224 -16.29 10.14 19.47
C ASN A 224 -16.32 9.81 17.98
N SER A 225 -17.28 9.01 17.51
CA SER A 225 -17.43 8.64 16.09
C SER A 225 -17.54 9.87 15.16
N GLN A 226 -18.03 11.00 15.66
CA GLN A 226 -18.05 12.25 14.87
C GLN A 226 -16.65 12.82 14.59
N SER A 227 -15.68 12.63 15.48
CA SER A 227 -14.30 13.05 15.23
C SER A 227 -13.62 12.15 14.17
N TYR A 228 -13.96 10.88 14.15
CA TYR A 228 -13.43 9.93 13.13
C TYR A 228 -13.96 10.20 11.73
N SER A 229 -15.19 10.72 11.59
CA SER A 229 -15.73 11.06 10.27
C SER A 229 -14.85 12.04 9.52
N GLN A 230 -14.21 12.96 10.27
CA GLN A 230 -13.37 13.99 9.69
C GLN A 230 -12.03 13.44 9.17
N HIS A 231 -11.62 12.28 9.64
CA HIS A 231 -10.29 11.75 9.42
C HIS A 231 -10.26 10.44 8.60
N ALA A 232 -11.44 9.90 8.24
CA ALA A 232 -11.51 8.65 7.48
C ALA A 232 -10.76 8.68 6.14
N LEU A 233 -10.70 9.86 5.49
CA LEU A 233 -10.06 10.04 4.19
C LEU A 233 -8.61 10.51 4.26
N TYR A 234 -8.05 10.74 5.45
CA TYR A 234 -6.69 11.26 5.62
C TYR A 234 -5.83 10.33 6.46
N ASN A 235 -4.54 10.37 6.18
CA ASN A 235 -3.52 9.75 7.01
C ASN A 235 -2.91 10.81 7.93
N TYR A 236 -3.50 11.03 9.08
CA TYR A 236 -3.02 12.01 10.06
C TYR A 236 -2.24 11.34 11.20
N SER A 237 -1.34 12.06 11.84
CA SER A 237 -0.38 11.53 12.82
C SER A 237 -1.00 10.73 13.97
N ASN A 238 -2.21 11.10 14.39
CA ASN A 238 -2.91 10.45 15.51
C ASN A 238 -3.96 9.42 15.07
N LYS A 239 -4.04 9.06 13.76
CA LYS A 239 -5.03 8.09 13.27
C LYS A 239 -4.95 6.75 14.00
N TYR A 240 -3.76 6.36 14.42
CA TYR A 240 -3.49 5.10 15.10
C TYR A 240 -3.29 5.27 16.62
N ALA A 241 -3.62 6.43 17.18
CA ALA A 241 -3.66 6.63 18.61
C ALA A 241 -4.90 5.98 19.25
N ASN A 242 -4.84 5.69 20.55
CA ASN A 242 -5.93 5.14 21.35
C ASN A 242 -6.42 3.73 20.95
N VAL A 243 -5.66 3.00 20.13
CA VAL A 243 -6.05 1.65 19.68
C VAL A 243 -6.15 0.67 20.84
N LYS A 244 -5.23 0.75 21.83
CA LYS A 244 -5.28 -0.08 23.05
C LYS A 244 -6.52 0.23 23.89
N SER A 245 -6.85 1.51 24.06
CA SER A 245 -8.03 1.94 24.81
C SER A 245 -9.33 1.50 24.14
N GLU A 246 -9.40 1.57 22.81
CA GLU A 246 -10.55 1.08 22.04
C GLU A 246 -10.67 -0.45 22.15
N MET A 247 -9.57 -1.18 22.04
CA MET A 247 -9.54 -2.64 22.24
C MET A 247 -10.00 -3.02 23.65
N ALA A 248 -9.52 -2.30 24.70
CA ALA A 248 -9.95 -2.51 26.07
C ALA A 248 -11.46 -2.30 26.24
N SER A 249 -11.98 -1.22 25.67
CA SER A 249 -13.41 -0.90 25.71
C SER A 249 -14.26 -1.96 24.99
N SER A 250 -13.81 -2.41 23.82
CA SER A 250 -14.47 -3.49 23.06
C SER A 250 -14.50 -4.80 23.83
N PHE A 251 -13.38 -5.16 24.44
CA PHE A 251 -13.28 -6.36 25.28
C PHE A 251 -14.22 -6.32 26.48
N VAL A 252 -14.30 -5.19 27.20
CA VAL A 252 -15.21 -5.07 28.35
C VAL A 252 -16.66 -5.09 27.92
N LYS A 253 -17.01 -4.47 26.79
CA LYS A 253 -18.37 -4.55 26.21
C LYS A 253 -18.74 -5.98 25.87
N GLU A 254 -17.83 -6.75 25.27
CA GLU A 254 -18.01 -8.17 24.94
C GLU A 254 -18.31 -8.99 26.19
N LEU A 255 -17.48 -8.86 27.25
CA LEU A 255 -17.68 -9.53 28.54
C LEU A 255 -19.01 -9.18 29.22
N LEU A 256 -19.40 -7.89 29.17
CA LEU A 256 -20.66 -7.44 29.77
C LEU A 256 -21.87 -7.97 29.00
N SER A 257 -21.81 -8.00 27.66
CA SER A 257 -22.85 -8.52 26.79
C SER A 257 -23.03 -10.02 26.98
N GLU A 258 -21.94 -10.77 27.05
CA GLU A 258 -21.97 -12.22 27.33
C GLU A 258 -22.62 -12.51 28.67
N LYS A 259 -22.25 -11.78 29.74
CA LYS A 259 -22.86 -11.96 31.06
C LYS A 259 -24.33 -11.52 31.11
N ALA A 260 -24.72 -10.55 30.29
CA ALA A 260 -26.10 -10.05 30.21
C ALA A 260 -26.99 -10.93 29.31
N GLY A 261 -26.46 -11.97 28.67
CA GLY A 261 -27.18 -12.81 27.71
C GLY A 261 -27.65 -12.05 26.47
N MET A 262 -26.97 -10.96 26.11
CA MET A 262 -27.26 -10.16 24.93
C MET A 262 -26.48 -10.73 23.74
N ASP A 263 -27.19 -11.17 22.70
CA ASP A 263 -26.54 -11.58 21.44
C ASP A 263 -25.92 -10.34 20.74
N ASN A 264 -24.65 -10.12 20.96
CA ASN A 264 -23.87 -9.12 20.25
C ASN A 264 -22.99 -9.81 19.18
N ALA A 265 -23.63 -10.24 18.11
CA ALA A 265 -22.96 -10.93 17.00
C ALA A 265 -21.80 -10.09 16.35
N ALA A 266 -21.82 -8.77 16.51
CA ALA A 266 -20.79 -7.90 15.98
C ALA A 266 -19.54 -7.75 16.88
N ALA A 267 -19.66 -8.03 18.20
CA ALA A 267 -18.56 -7.94 19.17
C ALA A 267 -17.88 -9.28 19.41
N SER A 268 -18.58 -10.40 19.16
CA SER A 268 -18.06 -11.74 19.39
C SER A 268 -16.90 -12.05 18.44
N GLY A 269 -15.80 -12.53 19.02
CA GLY A 269 -14.68 -13.08 18.25
C GLY A 269 -13.47 -12.16 18.07
N LEU A 270 -13.40 -10.99 18.72
CA LEU A 270 -12.19 -10.16 18.64
C LEU A 270 -10.98 -10.88 19.25
N ILE A 271 -11.14 -11.45 20.44
CA ILE A 271 -10.03 -12.14 21.12
C ILE A 271 -9.59 -13.36 20.34
N GLU A 272 -10.51 -14.16 19.81
CA GLU A 272 -10.21 -15.31 18.96
C GLU A 272 -9.46 -14.89 17.69
N THR A 273 -9.89 -13.82 17.05
CA THR A 273 -9.21 -13.29 15.88
C THR A 273 -7.81 -12.78 16.21
N LEU A 274 -7.61 -12.14 17.36
CA LEU A 274 -6.29 -11.71 17.81
C LEU A 274 -5.38 -12.90 18.15
N LYS A 275 -5.90 -13.96 18.74
CA LYS A 275 -5.14 -15.20 18.93
C LYS A 275 -4.76 -15.84 17.59
N GLU A 276 -5.67 -15.89 16.61
CA GLU A 276 -5.38 -16.37 15.26
C GLU A 276 -4.32 -15.49 14.58
N LEU A 277 -4.38 -14.16 14.74
CA LEU A 277 -3.37 -13.24 14.25
C LEU A 277 -1.99 -13.58 14.82
N PHE A 278 -1.88 -13.81 16.13
CA PHE A 278 -0.61 -14.17 16.76
C PHE A 278 -0.08 -15.52 16.26
N ILE A 279 -0.94 -16.52 16.14
CA ILE A 279 -0.55 -17.83 15.59
C ILE A 279 -0.05 -17.70 14.15
N THR A 280 -0.71 -16.87 13.34
CA THR A 280 -0.42 -16.72 11.92
C THR A 280 0.87 -15.95 11.66
N PHE A 281 1.06 -14.83 12.39
CA PHE A 281 2.13 -13.88 12.08
C PHE A 281 3.31 -13.94 13.06
N PHE A 282 3.07 -14.30 14.32
CA PHE A 282 4.08 -14.21 15.39
C PHE A 282 4.37 -15.59 16.03
N PRO A 283 4.91 -16.55 15.25
CA PRO A 283 5.18 -17.90 15.77
C PRO A 283 6.11 -17.83 16.99
N GLY A 284 5.69 -18.47 18.07
CA GLY A 284 6.39 -18.45 19.36
C GLY A 284 5.97 -17.30 20.29
N LYS A 285 4.96 -16.51 19.93
CA LYS A 285 4.30 -15.54 20.81
C LYS A 285 2.82 -15.87 20.95
N GLU A 286 2.27 -15.64 22.15
CA GLU A 286 0.88 -15.90 22.48
C GLU A 286 0.26 -14.64 23.10
N PHE A 287 -0.84 -14.17 22.53
CA PHE A 287 -1.63 -13.08 23.13
C PHE A 287 -2.50 -13.63 24.25
N ILE A 288 -2.24 -13.15 25.47
CA ILE A 288 -2.94 -13.65 26.68
C ILE A 288 -4.29 -12.97 26.88
N GLY A 289 -4.46 -11.76 26.33
CA GLY A 289 -5.62 -10.92 26.57
C GLY A 289 -5.38 -9.88 27.68
N PRO A 290 -6.32 -8.92 27.86
CA PRO A 290 -6.18 -7.86 28.83
C PRO A 290 -6.21 -8.40 30.27
N ARG A 291 -5.34 -7.85 31.13
CA ARG A 291 -5.26 -8.18 32.56
C ARG A 291 -5.24 -6.92 33.40
N PRO A 292 -6.00 -6.86 34.48
CA PRO A 292 -5.93 -5.75 35.42
C PRO A 292 -4.64 -5.83 36.25
N THR A 293 -3.97 -4.69 36.43
CA THR A 293 -2.85 -4.54 37.34
C THR A 293 -3.33 -4.15 38.74
N LYS A 294 -2.44 -4.27 39.74
CA LYS A 294 -2.76 -3.90 41.13
C LYS A 294 -3.08 -2.40 41.29
N ASP A 295 -2.56 -1.56 40.41
CA ASP A 295 -2.75 -0.10 40.36
C ASP A 295 -3.98 0.32 39.53
N GLY A 296 -4.83 -0.63 39.13
CA GLY A 296 -6.07 -0.35 38.40
C GLY A 296 -5.88 -0.03 36.90
N ARG A 297 -4.69 -0.30 36.34
CA ARG A 297 -4.43 -0.18 34.90
C ARG A 297 -4.78 -1.50 34.20
N LEU A 298 -4.86 -1.45 32.89
CA LEU A 298 -4.93 -2.65 32.04
C LEU A 298 -3.60 -2.84 31.31
N GLU A 299 -3.06 -4.05 31.43
CA GLU A 299 -1.94 -4.54 30.65
C GLU A 299 -2.42 -5.55 29.61
N PHE A 300 -1.67 -5.64 28.52
CA PHE A 300 -1.95 -6.56 27.43
C PHE A 300 -0.74 -7.48 27.21
N PRO A 301 -0.55 -8.49 28.09
CA PRO A 301 0.62 -9.34 28.06
C PRO A 301 0.64 -10.24 26.83
N VAL A 302 1.83 -10.33 26.26
CA VAL A 302 2.23 -11.28 25.22
C VAL A 302 3.25 -12.22 25.83
N LYS A 303 2.97 -13.52 25.80
CA LYS A 303 3.89 -14.56 26.24
C LYS A 303 4.81 -14.96 25.11
N THR A 304 6.11 -14.94 25.35
CA THR A 304 7.13 -15.40 24.38
C THR A 304 7.39 -16.91 24.54
N GLY A 305 8.02 -17.52 23.54
CA GLY A 305 8.39 -18.94 23.57
C GLY A 305 9.27 -19.34 24.76
N ASN A 306 9.99 -18.39 25.37
CA ASN A 306 10.78 -18.60 26.58
C ASN A 306 9.96 -18.47 27.87
N GLY A 307 8.65 -18.24 27.77
CA GLY A 307 7.75 -18.07 28.91
C GLY A 307 7.72 -16.66 29.52
N ASN A 308 8.53 -15.73 29.04
CA ASN A 308 8.53 -14.34 29.51
C ASN A 308 7.28 -13.60 29.02
N LEU A 309 6.81 -12.65 29.83
CA LEU A 309 5.69 -11.77 29.49
C LEU A 309 6.22 -10.40 29.13
N HIS A 310 5.76 -9.85 28.00
CA HIS A 310 6.00 -8.50 27.52
C HIS A 310 4.66 -7.81 27.29
N ASP A 311 4.63 -6.48 27.35
CA ASP A 311 3.44 -5.73 26.93
C ASP A 311 3.39 -5.62 25.40
N LEU A 312 2.20 -5.37 24.83
CA LEU A 312 2.02 -5.14 23.38
C LEU A 312 2.89 -4.01 22.84
N ASP A 313 3.21 -3.01 23.67
CA ASP A 313 4.08 -1.90 23.27
C ASP A 313 5.55 -2.30 23.08
N GLU A 314 5.93 -3.51 23.48
CA GLU A 314 7.27 -4.08 23.29
C GLU A 314 7.37 -4.95 22.01
N LEU A 315 6.29 -5.08 21.26
CA LEU A 315 6.33 -5.68 19.92
C LEU A 315 7.26 -4.88 19.00
N SER A 316 7.89 -5.55 18.05
CA SER A 316 8.68 -4.90 16.99
C SER A 316 7.81 -3.97 16.12
N ALA A 317 8.44 -3.09 15.34
CA ALA A 317 7.72 -2.18 14.45
C ALA A 317 6.81 -2.94 13.47
N ASP A 318 7.34 -3.99 12.85
CA ASP A 318 6.61 -4.86 11.92
C ASP A 318 5.40 -5.54 12.58
N GLU A 319 5.57 -6.05 13.80
CA GLU A 319 4.51 -6.70 14.55
C GLU A 319 3.42 -5.70 14.96
N LYS A 320 3.81 -4.49 15.34
CA LYS A 320 2.87 -3.39 15.61
C LYS A 320 2.08 -2.99 14.38
N GLU A 321 2.72 -2.92 13.22
CA GLU A 321 2.05 -2.63 11.95
C GLU A 321 0.90 -3.60 11.70
N ILE A 322 1.13 -4.90 11.84
CA ILE A 322 0.10 -5.91 11.63
C ILE A 322 -0.98 -5.82 12.71
N PHE A 323 -0.59 -5.76 13.98
CA PHE A 323 -1.52 -5.85 15.10
C PHE A 323 -2.38 -4.59 15.23
N TYR A 324 -1.74 -3.42 15.37
CA TYR A 324 -2.46 -2.15 15.54
C TYR A 324 -3.13 -1.69 14.25
N GLY A 325 -2.51 -1.98 13.08
CA GLY A 325 -3.13 -1.73 11.78
C GLY A 325 -4.44 -2.48 11.62
N TYR A 326 -4.45 -3.78 11.91
CA TYR A 326 -5.67 -4.59 11.90
C TYR A 326 -6.75 -4.05 12.85
N LEU A 327 -6.39 -3.75 14.10
CA LEU A 327 -7.34 -3.24 15.10
C LEU A 327 -7.94 -1.91 14.69
N ARG A 328 -7.12 -0.99 14.16
CA ARG A 328 -7.60 0.31 13.70
C ARG A 328 -8.59 0.18 12.56
N ILE A 329 -8.27 -0.62 11.54
CA ILE A 329 -9.16 -0.84 10.39
C ILE A 329 -10.48 -1.47 10.86
N ARG A 330 -10.42 -2.48 11.72
CA ARG A 330 -11.62 -3.13 12.28
C ARG A 330 -12.52 -2.14 13.04
N SER A 331 -11.91 -1.22 13.82
CA SER A 331 -12.64 -0.21 14.59
C SER A 331 -13.27 0.87 13.70
N SER A 332 -12.54 1.35 12.68
CA SER A 332 -12.98 2.44 11.81
C SER A 332 -13.98 2.00 10.74
N ALA A 333 -13.90 0.75 10.30
CA ALA A 333 -14.73 0.16 9.24
C ALA A 333 -15.43 -1.12 9.74
N PRO A 334 -16.38 -1.02 10.68
CA PRO A 334 -16.94 -2.19 11.37
C PRO A 334 -17.82 -3.08 10.49
N LYS A 335 -18.45 -2.54 9.42
CA LYS A 335 -19.18 -3.33 8.43
C LYS A 335 -19.46 -2.56 7.13
N ASN A 336 -19.73 -3.29 6.05
CA ASN A 336 -20.20 -2.80 4.75
C ASN A 336 -19.36 -1.66 4.14
N SER A 337 -18.12 -1.51 4.58
CA SER A 337 -17.24 -0.39 4.25
C SER A 337 -16.33 -0.68 3.07
N ILE A 338 -15.81 0.37 2.45
CA ILE A 338 -14.73 0.32 1.47
C ILE A 338 -13.44 0.74 2.18
N ILE A 339 -12.50 -0.18 2.28
CA ILE A 339 -11.22 0.02 2.95
C ILE A 339 -10.16 0.21 1.87
N LEU A 340 -9.45 1.34 1.91
CA LEU A 340 -8.37 1.68 0.99
C LEU A 340 -7.04 1.62 1.74
N LEU A 341 -6.20 0.63 1.40
CA LEU A 341 -4.91 0.38 2.06
C LEU A 341 -3.77 0.64 1.08
N ASP A 342 -3.04 1.72 1.32
CA ASP A 342 -1.86 2.08 0.52
C ASP A 342 -0.62 1.47 1.16
N GLU A 343 0.05 0.59 0.41
CA GLU A 343 1.26 -0.13 0.80
C GLU A 343 1.18 -0.75 2.22
N PRO A 344 0.22 -1.65 2.49
CA PRO A 344 0.06 -2.26 3.81
C PRO A 344 1.26 -3.10 4.25
N GLU A 345 2.11 -3.47 3.31
CA GLU A 345 3.33 -4.24 3.52
C GLU A 345 4.56 -3.38 3.81
N LEU A 346 4.46 -2.06 3.76
CA LEU A 346 5.60 -1.17 3.97
C LEU A 346 6.21 -1.43 5.35
N HIS A 347 7.51 -1.66 5.38
CA HIS A 347 8.29 -2.06 6.56
C HIS A 347 8.07 -3.49 7.07
N LEU A 348 7.22 -4.31 6.42
CA LEU A 348 7.03 -5.69 6.83
C LEU A 348 8.12 -6.62 6.27
N ASN A 349 8.58 -7.54 7.10
CA ASN A 349 9.41 -8.65 6.65
C ASN A 349 8.63 -9.50 5.62
N PRO A 350 9.25 -9.95 4.51
CA PRO A 350 8.59 -10.80 3.50
C PRO A 350 7.87 -12.04 4.05
N ARG A 351 8.32 -12.57 5.19
CA ARG A 351 7.65 -13.69 5.88
C ARG A 351 6.27 -13.30 6.39
N LEU A 352 6.11 -12.07 6.89
CA LEU A 352 4.84 -11.57 7.42
C LEU A 352 3.86 -11.20 6.30
N ILE A 353 4.37 -10.83 5.12
CA ILE A 353 3.54 -10.44 3.97
C ILE A 353 2.73 -11.63 3.45
N ARG A 354 3.27 -12.85 3.48
CA ARG A 354 2.67 -14.05 2.84
C ARG A 354 1.21 -14.28 3.20
N ASN A 355 0.85 -14.17 4.47
CA ASN A 355 -0.51 -14.45 4.94
C ASN A 355 -1.40 -13.20 5.05
N LEU A 356 -0.84 -12.00 4.85
CA LEU A 356 -1.54 -10.74 5.10
C LEU A 356 -2.78 -10.54 4.22
N PRO A 357 -2.75 -10.76 2.88
CA PRO A 357 -3.92 -10.59 2.03
C PRO A 357 -5.07 -11.50 2.42
N GLU A 358 -4.78 -12.77 2.69
CA GLU A 358 -5.81 -13.75 3.06
C GLU A 358 -6.38 -13.48 4.45
N PHE A 359 -5.55 -13.09 5.41
CA PHE A 359 -6.00 -12.70 6.74
C PHE A 359 -6.95 -11.49 6.69
N TYR A 360 -6.58 -10.46 5.92
CA TYR A 360 -7.42 -9.28 5.75
C TYR A 360 -8.72 -9.63 5.00
N ARG A 361 -8.65 -10.43 3.94
CA ARG A 361 -9.83 -10.90 3.20
C ARG A 361 -10.81 -11.63 4.12
N LYS A 362 -10.32 -12.54 4.97
CA LYS A 362 -11.14 -13.32 5.90
C LYS A 362 -11.74 -12.45 7.00
N HIS A 363 -10.91 -11.69 7.72
CA HIS A 363 -11.28 -11.05 8.99
C HIS A 363 -11.76 -9.59 8.86
N LEU A 364 -11.33 -8.87 7.84
CA LEU A 364 -11.82 -7.52 7.56
C LEU A 364 -12.82 -7.51 6.38
N GLY A 365 -12.60 -8.34 5.37
CA GLY A 365 -13.47 -8.46 4.20
C GLY A 365 -14.71 -9.26 4.52
N GLN A 366 -14.60 -10.58 4.51
CA GLN A 366 -15.75 -11.49 4.62
C GLN A 366 -16.50 -11.38 5.95
N ALA A 367 -15.75 -11.39 7.07
CA ALA A 367 -16.36 -11.36 8.40
C ALA A 367 -17.15 -10.06 8.68
N LEU A 368 -16.73 -8.94 8.10
CA LEU A 368 -17.34 -7.63 8.28
C LEU A 368 -18.08 -7.13 7.02
N ASN A 369 -18.19 -7.98 5.99
CA ASN A 369 -18.83 -7.66 4.71
C ASN A 369 -18.24 -6.40 4.02
N ASN A 370 -16.95 -6.11 4.25
CA ASN A 370 -16.24 -4.98 3.67
C ASN A 370 -15.67 -5.32 2.29
N GLN A 371 -15.47 -4.29 1.46
CA GLN A 371 -14.66 -4.37 0.26
C GLN A 371 -13.27 -3.81 0.54
N ILE A 372 -12.22 -4.55 0.19
CA ILE A 372 -10.83 -4.17 0.48
C ILE A 372 -10.12 -3.83 -0.82
N TRP A 373 -9.48 -2.68 -0.85
CA TRP A 373 -8.62 -2.23 -1.93
C TRP A 373 -7.20 -2.07 -1.39
N LEU A 374 -6.26 -2.76 -2.01
CA LEU A 374 -4.83 -2.76 -1.67
C LEU A 374 -4.04 -2.17 -2.84
N VAL A 375 -3.19 -1.21 -2.58
CA VAL A 375 -2.17 -0.74 -3.51
C VAL A 375 -0.82 -1.24 -3.01
N THR A 376 -0.02 -1.84 -3.87
CA THR A 376 1.26 -2.46 -3.50
C THR A 376 2.31 -2.35 -4.58
N HIS A 377 3.57 -2.37 -4.17
CA HIS A 377 4.72 -2.61 -5.04
C HIS A 377 5.41 -3.95 -4.71
N SER A 378 4.82 -4.75 -3.80
CA SER A 378 5.41 -6.01 -3.32
C SER A 378 5.05 -7.19 -4.23
N ASP A 379 6.07 -7.82 -4.78
CA ASP A 379 5.97 -9.09 -5.50
C ASP A 379 5.49 -10.23 -4.57
N ALA A 380 5.90 -10.19 -3.30
CA ALA A 380 5.49 -11.19 -2.30
C ALA A 380 3.97 -11.15 -2.05
N LEU A 381 3.39 -9.95 -1.94
CA LEU A 381 1.94 -9.79 -1.76
C LEU A 381 1.17 -10.21 -3.02
N LEU A 382 1.69 -9.86 -4.20
CA LEU A 382 1.10 -10.21 -5.49
C LEU A 382 1.02 -11.73 -5.68
N ARG A 383 2.10 -12.46 -5.38
CA ARG A 383 2.15 -13.94 -5.44
C ARG A 383 1.11 -14.62 -4.56
N GLU A 384 0.77 -14.00 -3.43
CA GLU A 384 -0.21 -14.57 -2.50
C GLU A 384 -1.65 -14.38 -2.95
N ALA A 385 -1.91 -13.58 -3.97
CA ALA A 385 -3.27 -13.22 -4.38
C ALA A 385 -3.62 -13.66 -5.81
N VAL A 386 -2.67 -13.64 -6.75
CA VAL A 386 -2.95 -13.95 -8.16
C VAL A 386 -3.45 -15.39 -8.33
N GLY A 387 -4.58 -15.53 -9.03
CA GLY A 387 -5.21 -16.82 -9.29
C GLY A 387 -5.94 -17.44 -8.10
N LYS A 388 -5.95 -16.80 -6.93
CA LYS A 388 -6.70 -17.28 -5.76
C LYS A 388 -8.14 -16.77 -5.78
N PRO A 389 -9.13 -17.60 -5.37
CA PRO A 389 -10.53 -17.19 -5.31
C PRO A 389 -10.73 -16.01 -4.36
N GLY A 390 -11.57 -15.05 -4.76
CA GLY A 390 -11.93 -13.89 -3.94
C GLY A 390 -10.98 -12.71 -4.06
N PHE A 391 -9.93 -12.81 -4.89
CA PHE A 391 -9.06 -11.69 -5.23
C PHE A 391 -9.25 -11.27 -6.69
N SER A 392 -9.37 -9.97 -6.92
CA SER A 392 -9.25 -9.34 -8.24
C SER A 392 -7.92 -8.59 -8.27
N VAL A 393 -6.99 -9.04 -9.07
CA VAL A 393 -5.63 -8.51 -9.09
C VAL A 393 -5.38 -7.77 -10.39
N PHE A 394 -4.87 -6.55 -10.29
CA PHE A 394 -4.57 -5.68 -11.42
C PHE A 394 -3.10 -5.27 -11.40
N HIS A 395 -2.52 -5.23 -12.57
CA HIS A 395 -1.21 -4.62 -12.78
C HIS A 395 -1.40 -3.24 -13.43
N MET A 396 -0.73 -2.23 -12.88
CA MET A 396 -0.77 -0.85 -13.37
C MET A 396 0.56 -0.46 -14.00
N SER A 397 0.54 -0.24 -15.30
CA SER A 397 1.70 0.23 -16.08
C SER A 397 1.90 1.74 -15.93
N PRO A 398 3.13 2.26 -16.07
CA PRO A 398 3.40 3.69 -16.10
C PRO A 398 2.63 4.41 -17.21
N CYS A 399 2.40 5.70 -17.04
CA CYS A 399 1.83 6.56 -18.06
C CYS A 399 2.71 6.57 -19.33
N GLY A 400 2.08 6.56 -20.53
CA GLY A 400 2.80 6.50 -21.79
C GLY A 400 3.30 5.12 -22.22
N ALA A 401 3.08 4.09 -21.43
CA ALA A 401 3.22 2.70 -21.91
C ALA A 401 2.19 2.47 -23.01
N ASP A 402 2.63 1.90 -24.15
CA ASP A 402 1.75 1.63 -25.31
C ASP A 402 0.75 0.51 -24.98
N THR A 403 -0.29 0.85 -24.25
CA THR A 403 -1.34 -0.08 -23.82
C THR A 403 -2.64 0.23 -24.55
N LYS A 404 -3.03 -0.66 -25.48
CA LYS A 404 -4.31 -0.54 -26.20
C LYS A 404 -5.57 -0.53 -25.30
N HIS A 405 -5.41 -0.86 -24.02
CA HIS A 405 -6.52 -1.07 -23.06
C HIS A 405 -6.44 -0.21 -21.79
N GLY A 406 -5.62 0.87 -21.78
CA GLY A 406 -5.37 1.69 -20.59
C GLY A 406 -4.25 1.13 -19.70
N GLN A 407 -3.99 1.81 -18.58
CA GLN A 407 -2.87 1.49 -17.69
C GLN A 407 -3.11 0.27 -16.80
N LEU A 408 -4.35 -0.16 -16.60
CA LEU A 408 -4.70 -1.30 -15.75
C LEU A 408 -4.98 -2.56 -16.57
N LYS A 409 -4.28 -3.64 -16.23
CA LYS A 409 -4.51 -4.98 -16.76
C LYS A 409 -4.87 -5.94 -15.63
N GLU A 410 -6.00 -6.65 -15.73
CA GLU A 410 -6.36 -7.71 -14.79
C GLU A 410 -5.45 -8.92 -14.97
N LEU A 411 -4.90 -9.44 -13.88
CA LEU A 411 -4.03 -10.63 -13.86
C LEU A 411 -4.84 -11.86 -13.49
N ARG A 412 -4.97 -12.81 -14.42
CA ARG A 412 -5.83 -14.00 -14.24
C ARG A 412 -5.07 -15.31 -14.09
N ALA A 413 -3.83 -15.38 -14.54
CA ALA A 413 -3.04 -16.59 -14.56
C ALA A 413 -1.62 -16.37 -14.03
N SER A 414 -0.91 -17.46 -13.71
CA SER A 414 0.49 -17.41 -13.30
C SER A 414 1.42 -16.80 -14.37
N GLU A 415 1.02 -16.87 -15.64
CA GLU A 415 1.75 -16.29 -16.77
C GLU A 415 1.71 -14.76 -16.76
N ASP A 416 0.54 -14.17 -16.45
CA ASP A 416 0.42 -12.72 -16.23
C ASP A 416 1.21 -12.26 -15.01
N LEU A 417 1.37 -13.13 -14.01
CA LEU A 417 2.15 -12.85 -12.81
C LEU A 417 3.63 -12.68 -13.13
N ASP A 418 4.20 -13.53 -13.97
CA ASP A 418 5.61 -13.46 -14.36
C ASP A 418 5.93 -12.11 -15.03
N ILE A 419 5.03 -11.60 -15.88
CA ILE A 419 5.15 -10.28 -16.52
C ILE A 419 5.07 -9.15 -15.50
N ALA A 420 4.06 -9.19 -14.63
CA ALA A 420 3.88 -8.17 -13.60
C ALA A 420 5.04 -8.15 -12.60
N MET A 421 5.62 -9.31 -12.30
CA MET A 421 6.79 -9.41 -11.45
C MET A 421 8.06 -8.87 -12.10
N ALA A 422 8.23 -9.10 -13.40
CA ALA A 422 9.33 -8.51 -14.16
C ALA A 422 9.29 -6.97 -14.08
N ASP A 423 8.09 -6.40 -14.16
CA ASP A 423 7.86 -4.95 -14.00
C ASP A 423 8.13 -4.45 -12.57
N LEU A 424 7.76 -5.22 -11.55
CA LEU A 424 7.93 -4.83 -10.14
C LEU A 424 9.37 -4.90 -9.65
N VAL A 425 10.15 -5.85 -10.15
CA VAL A 425 11.51 -6.14 -9.65
C VAL A 425 12.55 -5.17 -10.20
N GLY A 426 12.25 -4.43 -11.25
CA GLY A 426 13.27 -3.65 -11.92
C GLY A 426 13.06 -2.16 -11.87
N ASP A 427 14.13 -1.41 -11.65
CA ASP A 427 14.41 -0.18 -12.37
C ASP A 427 14.50 -0.48 -13.89
N LEU A 428 13.51 -1.21 -14.40
CA LEU A 428 13.22 -1.32 -15.82
C LEU A 428 12.83 0.05 -16.42
N ALA A 429 12.96 1.13 -15.61
CA ALA A 429 12.73 2.50 -16.02
C ALA A 429 13.66 3.00 -17.14
N ALA A 430 14.71 2.25 -17.45
CA ALA A 430 15.54 2.45 -18.64
C ALA A 430 15.16 1.54 -19.82
N TYR A 431 14.01 0.89 -19.74
CA TYR A 431 13.53 -0.10 -20.67
C TYR A 431 13.27 0.47 -22.07
N ARG A 432 13.97 -0.05 -23.06
CA ARG A 432 13.71 0.21 -24.48
C ARG A 432 12.92 -0.96 -25.06
N PRO A 433 11.72 -0.74 -25.61
CA PRO A 433 10.95 -1.79 -26.25
C PRO A 433 11.77 -2.47 -27.38
N ASN A 434 11.69 -3.80 -27.46
CA ASN A 434 12.39 -4.63 -28.47
C ASN A 434 13.93 -4.68 -28.36
N GLY A 435 14.50 -4.33 -27.21
CA GLY A 435 15.95 -4.36 -26.97
C GLY A 435 16.46 -5.69 -26.40
N THR A 436 17.72 -5.69 -26.05
CA THR A 436 18.38 -6.71 -25.22
C THR A 436 18.52 -6.15 -23.81
N ALA A 437 18.35 -6.97 -22.78
CA ALA A 437 18.60 -6.59 -21.38
C ALA A 437 19.71 -7.46 -20.78
N ILE A 438 20.58 -6.84 -19.99
CA ILE A 438 21.64 -7.52 -19.23
C ILE A 438 21.43 -7.22 -17.75
N LEU A 439 21.32 -8.29 -16.97
CA LEU A 439 21.20 -8.26 -15.50
C LEU A 439 22.58 -8.44 -14.88
N PHE A 440 22.99 -7.51 -14.01
CA PHE A 440 24.23 -7.57 -13.25
C PHE A 440 23.97 -7.87 -11.79
N GLU A 441 24.98 -8.45 -11.12
CA GLU A 441 24.86 -8.80 -9.71
C GLU A 441 24.74 -7.56 -8.81
N GLY A 442 25.45 -6.50 -9.03
CA GLY A 442 25.45 -5.24 -8.27
C GLY A 442 25.25 -5.40 -6.76
N GLY A 443 26.18 -4.98 -5.93
CA GLY A 443 26.09 -5.13 -4.47
C GLY A 443 25.36 -3.98 -3.78
N GLY A 444 24.26 -4.27 -3.06
CA GLY A 444 23.55 -3.27 -2.23
C GLY A 444 22.94 -2.13 -3.04
N ASP A 445 23.12 -0.89 -2.58
CA ASP A 445 22.60 0.33 -3.25
C ASP A 445 23.49 0.81 -4.43
N SER A 446 24.44 -0.02 -4.91
CA SER A 446 25.38 0.41 -5.93
C SER A 446 25.06 -0.18 -7.31
N ASP A 447 24.78 0.70 -8.27
CA ASP A 447 24.74 0.40 -9.70
C ASP A 447 26.15 0.34 -10.31
N PHE A 448 27.14 -0.16 -9.56
CA PHE A 448 28.56 -0.08 -9.91
C PHE A 448 28.85 -0.82 -11.22
N ASP A 449 28.47 -2.10 -11.33
CA ASP A 449 28.71 -2.93 -12.50
C ASP A 449 28.07 -2.33 -13.75
N GLN A 450 26.82 -1.90 -13.61
CA GLN A 450 26.05 -1.24 -14.67
C GLN A 450 26.76 0.04 -15.12
N SER A 451 27.16 0.87 -14.15
CA SER A 451 27.84 2.15 -14.42
C SER A 451 29.21 1.97 -15.08
N ILE A 452 29.99 0.97 -14.65
CA ILE A 452 31.29 0.66 -15.24
C ILE A 452 31.10 0.14 -16.68
N VAL A 453 30.22 -0.81 -16.90
CA VAL A 453 29.96 -1.36 -18.24
C VAL A 453 29.49 -0.27 -19.20
N ALA A 454 28.59 0.61 -18.74
CA ALA A 454 28.12 1.75 -19.54
C ALA A 454 29.25 2.72 -19.92
N ARG A 455 30.23 2.91 -19.03
CA ARG A 455 31.39 3.80 -19.29
C ARG A 455 32.45 3.14 -20.16
N LEU A 456 32.71 1.85 -19.97
CA LEU A 456 33.73 1.13 -20.73
C LEU A 456 33.29 0.79 -22.15
N PHE A 457 32.00 0.52 -22.35
CA PHE A 457 31.44 0.04 -23.61
C PHE A 457 30.25 0.91 -24.11
N PRO A 458 30.42 2.24 -24.21
CA PRO A 458 29.28 3.14 -24.48
C PRO A 458 28.61 2.89 -25.84
N LYS A 459 29.35 2.41 -26.82
CA LYS A 459 28.83 2.11 -28.17
C LYS A 459 28.08 0.78 -28.17
N GLU A 460 28.62 -0.22 -27.53
CA GLU A 460 28.10 -1.59 -27.48
C GLU A 460 26.81 -1.64 -26.68
N VAL A 461 26.68 -0.88 -25.62
CA VAL A 461 25.50 -0.86 -24.77
C VAL A 461 24.46 0.21 -25.13
N SER A 462 24.70 1.01 -26.17
CA SER A 462 23.79 2.11 -26.57
C SER A 462 22.37 1.67 -26.93
N GLY A 463 22.13 0.39 -27.18
CA GLY A 463 20.83 -0.23 -27.46
C GLY A 463 20.42 -1.28 -26.44
N ILE A 464 21.16 -1.44 -25.36
CA ILE A 464 20.99 -2.50 -24.37
C ILE A 464 20.50 -1.89 -23.05
N ASN A 465 19.55 -2.56 -22.41
CA ASN A 465 19.09 -2.21 -21.07
C ASN A 465 20.02 -2.87 -20.06
N LEU A 466 20.68 -2.07 -19.23
CA LEU A 466 21.55 -2.54 -18.15
C LEU A 466 20.76 -2.49 -16.84
N LEU A 467 20.65 -3.62 -16.15
CA LEU A 467 19.83 -3.79 -14.97
C LEU A 467 20.66 -4.32 -13.80
N SER A 468 20.41 -3.87 -12.57
CA SER A 468 21.01 -4.42 -11.36
C SER A 468 20.04 -5.35 -10.63
N GLY A 469 20.48 -6.54 -10.23
CA GLY A 469 19.69 -7.54 -9.51
C GLY A 469 20.05 -7.66 -8.02
N SER A 470 20.94 -6.85 -7.52
CA SER A 470 21.39 -6.74 -6.13
C SER A 470 22.28 -7.89 -5.61
N ASN A 471 22.02 -9.14 -5.95
CA ASN A 471 22.85 -10.28 -5.57
C ASN A 471 22.64 -11.47 -6.53
N LYS A 472 23.61 -12.42 -6.53
CA LYS A 472 23.66 -13.56 -7.43
C LYS A 472 22.37 -14.39 -7.47
N THR A 473 21.87 -14.79 -6.31
CA THR A 473 20.65 -15.62 -6.19
C THR A 473 19.44 -14.92 -6.79
N ARG A 474 19.32 -13.61 -6.57
CA ARG A 474 18.22 -12.80 -7.12
C ARG A 474 18.35 -12.61 -8.63
N VAL A 475 19.57 -12.35 -9.14
CA VAL A 475 19.84 -12.25 -10.57
C VAL A 475 19.48 -13.54 -11.28
N GLU A 476 19.89 -14.69 -10.72
CA GLU A 476 19.57 -16.00 -11.30
C GLU A 476 18.08 -16.29 -11.33
N ALA A 477 17.38 -16.03 -10.21
CA ALA A 477 15.93 -16.24 -10.12
C ALA A 477 15.17 -15.31 -11.10
N LEU A 478 15.57 -14.04 -11.17
CA LEU A 478 14.98 -13.06 -12.06
C LEU A 478 15.21 -13.42 -13.54
N HIS A 479 16.44 -13.80 -13.88
CA HIS A 479 16.78 -14.23 -15.23
C HIS A 479 15.96 -15.45 -15.66
N ASP A 480 15.69 -16.41 -14.78
CA ASP A 480 14.88 -17.59 -15.08
C ASP A 480 13.43 -17.22 -15.38
N VAL A 481 12.85 -16.30 -14.59
CA VAL A 481 11.49 -15.79 -14.82
C VAL A 481 11.40 -15.07 -16.17
N LEU A 482 12.30 -14.11 -16.40
CA LEU A 482 12.32 -13.30 -17.61
C LEU A 482 12.59 -14.12 -18.88
N ASN A 483 13.49 -15.10 -18.80
CA ASN A 483 13.79 -15.98 -19.92
C ASN A 483 12.64 -16.94 -20.25
N ARG A 484 11.85 -17.35 -19.24
CA ARG A 484 10.60 -18.12 -19.48
C ARG A 484 9.56 -17.26 -20.17
N ALA A 485 9.35 -16.03 -19.72
CA ALA A 485 8.41 -15.09 -20.33
C ALA A 485 8.81 -14.77 -21.79
N TYR A 486 10.10 -14.56 -22.07
CA TYR A 486 10.62 -14.42 -23.42
C TYR A 486 10.36 -15.66 -24.28
N SER A 487 10.62 -16.87 -23.75
CA SER A 487 10.47 -18.12 -24.47
C SER A 487 9.01 -18.45 -24.81
N LYS A 488 8.07 -17.93 -24.06
CA LYS A 488 6.62 -18.04 -24.32
C LYS A 488 6.11 -16.97 -25.29
N GLY A 489 6.92 -15.97 -25.62
CA GLY A 489 6.53 -14.86 -26.48
C GLY A 489 5.81 -13.71 -25.73
N ASP A 490 5.78 -13.76 -24.39
CA ASP A 490 5.11 -12.75 -23.56
C ASP A 490 5.92 -11.45 -23.47
N LEU A 491 7.26 -11.55 -23.60
CA LEU A 491 8.17 -10.41 -23.62
C LEU A 491 8.97 -10.39 -24.94
N PRO A 492 9.04 -9.26 -25.65
CA PRO A 492 9.78 -9.14 -26.92
C PRO A 492 11.30 -8.97 -26.72
N ILE A 493 11.84 -9.19 -25.51
CA ILE A 493 13.21 -8.87 -25.11
C ILE A 493 13.99 -10.10 -24.77
N ARG A 494 15.26 -10.11 -25.18
CA ARG A 494 16.23 -11.12 -24.79
C ARG A 494 16.94 -10.71 -23.51
N PHE A 495 16.94 -11.60 -22.52
CA PHE A 495 17.60 -11.38 -21.24
C PHE A 495 18.89 -12.18 -21.14
N PHE A 496 19.93 -11.50 -20.67
CA PHE A 496 21.21 -12.07 -20.31
C PHE A 496 21.50 -11.76 -18.84
N ALA A 497 22.24 -12.61 -18.16
CA ALA A 497 22.73 -12.35 -16.81
C ALA A 497 24.24 -12.45 -16.78
N ILE A 498 24.87 -11.51 -16.09
CA ILE A 498 26.30 -11.51 -15.79
C ILE A 498 26.46 -11.43 -14.27
N VAL A 499 27.10 -12.44 -13.70
CA VAL A 499 27.32 -12.55 -12.25
C VAL A 499 28.80 -12.60 -11.92
N ASP A 500 29.13 -12.31 -10.69
CA ASP A 500 30.50 -12.45 -10.19
C ASP A 500 30.91 -13.92 -10.15
N ARG A 501 32.18 -14.18 -10.40
CA ARG A 501 32.73 -15.53 -10.39
C ARG A 501 32.81 -16.09 -8.98
N ASP A 502 33.05 -15.26 -7.99
CA ASP A 502 33.26 -15.64 -6.60
C ASP A 502 34.23 -16.83 -6.46
N THR A 503 33.84 -17.84 -5.69
CA THR A 503 34.59 -19.09 -5.50
C THR A 503 34.19 -20.22 -6.46
N ASP A 504 33.26 -19.97 -7.37
CA ASP A 504 32.76 -21.00 -8.30
C ASP A 504 33.84 -21.37 -9.32
N THR A 505 34.22 -22.63 -9.31
CA THR A 505 35.22 -23.18 -10.25
C THR A 505 34.61 -23.68 -11.55
N THR A 506 33.31 -23.79 -11.62
CA THR A 506 32.59 -24.30 -12.80
C THR A 506 31.86 -23.17 -13.51
N ILE A 507 32.33 -22.82 -14.70
CA ILE A 507 31.58 -21.98 -15.63
C ILE A 507 30.39 -22.83 -16.11
N THR A 508 29.25 -22.69 -15.44
CA THR A 508 28.02 -23.38 -15.89
C THR A 508 27.38 -22.62 -17.03
N THR A 509 28.01 -22.63 -18.18
CA THR A 509 27.41 -22.24 -19.45
C THR A 509 26.52 -23.37 -20.00
N LYS A 510 25.51 -23.79 -19.25
CA LYS A 510 24.48 -24.69 -19.81
C LYS A 510 23.31 -23.86 -20.32
N GLY A 511 23.42 -23.42 -21.58
CA GLY A 511 22.24 -23.11 -22.41
C GLY A 511 21.36 -21.88 -22.03
N LEU A 512 21.58 -21.18 -20.91
CA LEU A 512 20.64 -20.28 -20.31
C LEU A 512 20.95 -18.79 -20.48
N ARG A 513 21.89 -18.40 -21.35
CA ARG A 513 22.30 -16.99 -21.52
C ARG A 513 22.77 -16.31 -20.20
N ARG A 514 23.45 -17.11 -19.36
CA ARG A 514 24.10 -16.66 -18.13
C ARG A 514 25.62 -16.72 -18.30
N TYR A 515 26.29 -15.68 -17.86
CA TYR A 515 27.73 -15.53 -17.94
C TYR A 515 28.26 -15.14 -16.56
N SER A 516 29.51 -15.42 -16.32
CA SER A 516 30.25 -14.88 -15.18
C SER A 516 31.49 -14.16 -15.66
N TRP A 517 31.94 -13.15 -14.91
CA TRP A 517 33.24 -12.55 -15.14
C TRP A 517 34.32 -13.65 -15.07
N ASP A 518 35.39 -13.50 -15.83
CA ASP A 518 36.55 -14.40 -15.75
C ASP A 518 37.48 -14.04 -14.57
N VAL A 519 37.19 -12.94 -13.87
CA VAL A 519 37.81 -12.48 -12.62
C VAL A 519 36.84 -12.67 -11.46
N TYR A 520 37.32 -12.48 -10.21
CA TYR A 520 36.51 -12.66 -9.00
C TYR A 520 35.32 -11.70 -8.94
N HIS A 521 35.57 -10.42 -9.17
CA HIS A 521 34.59 -9.34 -9.34
C HIS A 521 35.03 -8.43 -10.49
N ILE A 522 34.10 -7.65 -11.05
CA ILE A 522 34.39 -6.73 -12.17
C ILE A 522 35.48 -5.71 -11.81
N GLU A 523 35.57 -5.28 -10.54
CA GLU A 523 36.56 -4.33 -10.07
C GLU A 523 37.99 -4.86 -10.22
N ASN A 524 38.19 -6.17 -10.32
CA ASN A 524 39.51 -6.76 -10.52
C ASN A 524 40.14 -6.35 -11.86
N TYR A 525 39.36 -5.98 -12.87
CA TYR A 525 39.86 -5.42 -14.13
C TYR A 525 40.51 -4.03 -13.94
N LEU A 526 40.13 -3.30 -12.89
CA LEU A 526 40.67 -1.99 -12.57
C LEU A 526 42.06 -2.07 -11.87
N LEU A 527 42.48 -3.26 -11.45
CA LEU A 527 43.76 -3.49 -10.75
C LEU A 527 44.96 -3.63 -11.72
N GLU A 528 44.88 -3.09 -12.92
CA GLU A 528 46.01 -3.00 -13.83
C GLU A 528 46.98 -1.89 -13.37
N ALA A 529 48.28 -2.21 -13.29
CA ALA A 529 49.29 -1.31 -12.76
C ALA A 529 49.32 0.07 -13.44
N ARG A 530 49.03 0.15 -14.74
CA ARG A 530 48.95 1.42 -15.48
C ARG A 530 47.81 2.29 -14.99
N PHE A 531 46.60 1.73 -14.89
CA PHE A 531 45.44 2.48 -14.39
C PHE A 531 45.63 2.96 -12.95
N VAL A 532 46.21 2.12 -12.09
CA VAL A 532 46.55 2.51 -10.71
C VAL A 532 47.53 3.66 -10.70
N CYS A 533 48.57 3.63 -11.54
CA CYS A 533 49.52 4.73 -11.71
C CYS A 533 48.83 6.01 -12.17
N ASP A 534 48.02 5.95 -13.20
CA ASP A 534 47.36 7.13 -13.77
C ASP A 534 46.46 7.81 -12.73
N VAL A 535 45.70 7.03 -11.96
CA VAL A 535 44.86 7.54 -10.88
C VAL A 535 45.70 8.18 -9.78
N ILE A 536 46.72 7.49 -9.26
CA ILE A 536 47.55 8.04 -8.17
C ILE A 536 48.29 9.30 -8.63
N ASN A 537 48.87 9.28 -9.84
CA ASN A 537 49.57 10.44 -10.39
C ASN A 537 48.65 11.63 -10.68
N SER A 538 47.35 11.39 -10.94
CA SER A 538 46.36 12.45 -11.12
C SER A 538 45.91 13.06 -9.79
N LEU A 539 45.85 12.26 -8.72
CA LEU A 539 45.46 12.71 -7.38
C LEU A 539 46.60 13.39 -6.64
N GLU A 540 47.84 12.93 -6.86
CA GLU A 540 49.05 13.46 -6.26
C GLU A 540 50.04 13.96 -7.33
N PRO A 541 49.89 15.16 -7.90
CA PRO A 541 50.70 15.65 -9.02
C PRO A 541 52.21 15.71 -8.73
N ASN A 542 52.58 15.79 -7.47
CA ASN A 542 53.97 15.86 -7.01
C ASN A 542 54.62 14.47 -6.83
N ARG A 543 53.86 13.40 -6.97
CA ARG A 543 54.36 12.02 -6.81
C ARG A 543 54.19 11.29 -8.15
N ARG A 544 55.30 11.03 -8.83
CA ARG A 544 55.32 10.21 -10.05
C ARG A 544 55.54 8.75 -9.69
N LEU A 545 54.46 7.96 -9.66
CA LEU A 545 54.55 6.52 -9.50
C LEU A 545 54.76 5.88 -10.88
N ALA A 546 55.75 4.99 -10.98
CA ALA A 546 55.99 4.20 -12.19
C ALA A 546 55.18 2.90 -12.16
N PRO A 547 54.78 2.35 -13.32
CA PRO A 547 53.97 1.11 -13.40
C PRO A 547 54.59 -0.09 -12.69
N GLU A 548 55.91 -0.22 -12.71
CA GLU A 548 56.64 -1.30 -12.03
C GLU A 548 56.46 -1.21 -10.51
N ALA A 549 56.59 0.02 -9.96
CA ALA A 549 56.37 0.25 -8.53
C ALA A 549 54.93 0.02 -8.12
N ALA A 550 53.96 0.41 -8.95
CA ALA A 550 52.54 0.10 -8.72
C ALA A 550 52.27 -1.40 -8.70
N LEU A 551 52.88 -2.15 -9.60
CA LEU A 551 52.76 -3.61 -9.66
C LEU A 551 53.30 -4.27 -8.38
N ASP A 552 54.43 -3.76 -7.82
CA ASP A 552 54.97 -4.28 -6.59
C ASP A 552 54.10 -3.95 -5.36
N TYR A 553 53.48 -2.77 -5.30
CA TYR A 553 52.47 -2.44 -4.30
C TYR A 553 51.24 -3.33 -4.40
N LEU A 554 50.73 -3.60 -5.61
CA LEU A 554 49.63 -4.51 -5.84
C LEU A 554 49.95 -5.94 -5.40
N ARG A 555 51.18 -6.44 -5.71
CA ARG A 555 51.65 -7.76 -5.28
C ARG A 555 51.78 -7.86 -3.77
N GLU A 556 52.32 -6.83 -3.10
CA GLU A 556 52.40 -6.80 -1.64
C GLU A 556 51.01 -6.79 -0.99
N SER A 557 50.09 -6.01 -1.53
CA SER A 557 48.69 -5.97 -1.07
C SER A 557 48.01 -7.31 -1.28
N ALA A 558 48.19 -7.96 -2.42
CA ALA A 558 47.68 -9.28 -2.71
C ALA A 558 48.17 -10.34 -1.71
N ARG A 559 49.48 -10.31 -1.36
CA ARG A 559 50.04 -11.20 -0.33
C ARG A 559 49.34 -11.07 1.02
N LYS A 560 48.93 -9.86 1.41
CA LYS A 560 48.19 -9.61 2.67
C LYS A 560 46.75 -10.19 2.62
N VAL A 561 46.15 -10.29 1.45
CA VAL A 561 44.79 -10.80 1.26
C VAL A 561 44.73 -12.31 1.13
N VAL A 562 45.80 -12.97 0.63
CA VAL A 562 45.84 -14.44 0.40
C VAL A 562 45.39 -15.25 1.62
N PRO A 563 45.75 -14.97 2.88
CA PRO A 563 45.30 -15.75 4.03
C PRO A 563 43.79 -15.65 4.26
N LYS A 564 43.17 -14.51 3.91
CA LYS A 564 41.73 -14.30 4.00
C LYS A 564 40.99 -15.09 2.90
N LEU A 565 41.54 -15.06 1.69
CA LEU A 565 41.02 -15.77 0.53
C LEU A 565 41.07 -17.28 0.75
N LEU A 566 42.20 -17.81 1.28
CA LEU A 566 42.32 -19.22 1.62
C LEU A 566 41.28 -19.65 2.66
N ARG A 567 41.09 -18.86 3.74
CA ARG A 567 40.08 -19.13 4.74
C ARG A 567 38.66 -19.12 4.16
N HIS A 568 38.40 -18.21 3.26
CA HIS A 568 37.10 -18.12 2.57
C HIS A 568 36.85 -19.36 1.70
N ARG A 569 37.81 -19.74 0.85
CA ARG A 569 37.74 -20.94 0.01
C ARG A 569 37.62 -22.23 0.84
N MET A 570 38.35 -22.35 1.96
CA MET A 570 38.20 -23.50 2.85
C MET A 570 36.80 -23.58 3.46
N ARG A 571 36.24 -22.45 3.91
CA ARG A 571 34.85 -22.42 4.40
C ARG A 571 33.86 -22.82 3.33
N SER A 572 33.97 -22.29 2.13
CA SER A 572 33.12 -22.63 1.00
C SER A 572 33.20 -24.12 0.69
N TYR A 573 34.41 -24.68 0.64
CA TYR A 573 34.62 -26.12 0.40
C TYR A 573 34.00 -26.99 1.48
N VAL A 574 34.18 -26.65 2.76
CA VAL A 574 33.59 -27.39 3.89
C VAL A 574 32.05 -27.37 3.82
N MET A 575 31.46 -26.26 3.42
CA MET A 575 30.00 -26.14 3.26
C MET A 575 29.42 -26.97 2.09
N THR A 576 30.26 -27.36 1.13
CA THR A 576 29.85 -28.24 0.00
C THR A 576 29.99 -29.72 0.32
N LEU A 577 30.62 -30.08 1.45
CA LEU A 577 30.76 -31.48 1.85
C LEU A 577 29.45 -32.00 2.44
N PRO A 578 29.05 -33.23 2.11
CA PRO A 578 27.87 -33.83 2.72
C PRO A 578 28.06 -34.00 4.24
N PRO A 579 27.00 -33.87 5.06
CA PRO A 579 27.09 -33.92 6.53
C PRO A 579 27.82 -35.16 7.08
N SER A 580 27.83 -36.27 6.35
CA SER A 580 28.52 -37.53 6.73
C SER A 580 30.05 -37.47 6.63
N SER A 581 30.63 -36.49 5.97
CA SER A 581 32.09 -36.41 5.81
C SER A 581 32.76 -35.44 6.82
N ILE A 582 32.00 -34.79 7.71
CA ILE A 582 32.53 -33.88 8.73
C ILE A 582 32.79 -34.56 10.08
N GLN A 583 32.40 -35.85 10.23
CA GLN A 583 32.53 -36.61 11.48
C GLN A 583 33.73 -37.60 11.53
N SER A 584 34.64 -37.59 10.56
CA SER A 584 35.85 -38.44 10.57
C SER A 584 37.12 -37.59 10.75
#